data_ea82c608ba8af158848b399e70c43cad
#
_entry.id   ea82c608ba8af158848b399e70c43cad
#
_cell.length_a   1.000
_cell.length_b   1.000
_cell.length_c   1.000
_cell.angle_alpha   90.00
_cell.angle_beta   90.00
_cell.angle_gamma   90.00
#
_symmetry.space_group_name_H-M   'P 1'
#
loop_
_entity.id
_entity.type
_entity.pdbx_description
1 polymer ?
#
loop_
_entity_poly.entity_id
_entity_poly.type
_entity_poly.pdbx_seq_one_letter_code
_entity_poly.pdbx_strand_id
1 'polypeptide(L)'
;MGQDKALIEIDGKAMITRVVEALKKADREPIRIAVANPEKMEEYAEVIGSDYDIEWVLDSIQHAGPVDSIIENLKDPFCFNQDTIQLATVDVPWITAEVFSSLENSISINDEVIIPTDGEFLQPLLSLIRPKLLLNSLENWDGEPLHEMFLKITHSLLIVDKNLIKNINKEKDLE
;
A
#
# COMPACT_ATOMS: atom_id res chain seq x y z
N MET A 1 6.51 9.13 17.90
CA MET A 1 7.54 9.80 17.10
C MET A 1 7.00 11.16 16.73
N GLY A 2 7.78 12.25 16.90
CA GLY A 2 7.31 13.62 16.61
C GLY A 2 7.46 14.05 15.15
N GLN A 3 8.00 13.17 14.27
CA GLN A 3 8.21 13.46 12.86
C GLN A 3 7.35 12.53 12.01
N ASP A 4 6.78 13.08 10.92
CA ASP A 4 5.99 12.31 9.96
C ASP A 4 6.90 11.37 9.17
N LYS A 5 6.62 10.06 9.24
CA LYS A 5 7.43 9.03 8.57
C LYS A 5 7.50 9.23 7.05
N ALA A 6 6.39 9.66 6.43
CA ALA A 6 6.33 9.86 5.00
C ALA A 6 7.38 10.86 4.49
N LEU A 7 7.75 11.83 5.35
CA LEU A 7 8.70 12.91 5.05
C LEU A 7 10.13 12.61 5.50
N ILE A 8 10.40 11.47 6.15
CA ILE A 8 11.77 11.07 6.50
C ILE A 8 12.55 10.81 5.21
N GLU A 9 13.73 11.41 5.14
CA GLU A 9 14.61 11.23 3.97
C GLU A 9 15.57 10.05 4.17
N ILE A 10 15.69 9.23 3.14
CA ILE A 10 16.70 8.19 2.98
C ILE A 10 17.47 8.50 1.72
N ASP A 11 18.80 8.74 1.85
CA ASP A 11 19.66 9.15 0.74
C ASP A 11 19.14 10.40 0.00
N GLY A 12 18.63 11.38 0.75
CA GLY A 12 18.13 12.66 0.21
C GLY A 12 16.79 12.58 -0.49
N LYS A 13 16.00 11.51 -0.26
CA LYS A 13 14.67 11.35 -0.85
C LYS A 13 13.67 10.90 0.20
N ALA A 14 12.53 11.58 0.31
CA ALA A 14 11.47 11.24 1.25
C ALA A 14 10.92 9.82 1.02
N MET A 15 10.57 9.14 2.11
CA MET A 15 10.07 7.75 2.04
C MET A 15 8.84 7.64 1.12
N ILE A 16 7.91 8.59 1.18
CA ILE A 16 6.74 8.61 0.30
C ILE A 16 7.13 8.71 -1.18
N THR A 17 8.10 9.54 -1.52
CA THR A 17 8.58 9.71 -2.90
C THR A 17 9.21 8.43 -3.44
N ARG A 18 9.95 7.68 -2.60
CA ARG A 18 10.54 6.39 -3.00
C ARG A 18 9.47 5.37 -3.38
N VAL A 19 8.40 5.27 -2.59
CA VAL A 19 7.28 4.35 -2.85
C VAL A 19 6.51 4.77 -4.11
N VAL A 20 6.22 6.06 -4.28
CA VAL A 20 5.56 6.61 -5.47
C VAL A 20 6.38 6.32 -6.74
N GLU A 21 7.70 6.51 -6.70
CA GLU A 21 8.58 6.16 -7.82
C GLU A 21 8.54 4.67 -8.17
N ALA A 22 8.53 3.80 -7.16
CA ALA A 22 8.44 2.35 -7.39
C ALA A 22 7.11 1.96 -8.03
N LEU A 23 6.00 2.56 -7.60
CA LEU A 23 4.68 2.36 -8.20
C LEU A 23 4.65 2.83 -9.65
N LYS A 24 5.12 4.06 -9.94
CA LYS A 24 5.18 4.58 -11.31
C LYS A 24 6.03 3.70 -12.22
N LYS A 25 7.22 3.28 -11.78
CA LYS A 25 8.10 2.40 -12.56
C LYS A 25 7.48 1.01 -12.82
N ALA A 26 6.49 0.61 -12.02
CA ALA A 26 5.72 -0.61 -12.20
C ALA A 26 4.42 -0.38 -13.00
N ASP A 27 4.24 0.79 -13.62
CA ASP A 27 3.03 1.19 -14.36
C ASP A 27 1.75 1.14 -13.49
N ARG A 28 1.86 1.56 -12.21
CA ARG A 28 0.75 1.62 -11.23
C ARG A 28 0.22 3.04 -11.09
N GLU A 29 -0.16 3.67 -12.18
CA GLU A 29 -0.81 4.97 -12.20
C GLU A 29 -2.26 4.85 -12.71
N PRO A 30 -3.22 5.69 -12.25
CA PRO A 30 -3.03 6.75 -11.25
C PRO A 30 -2.73 6.20 -9.84
N ILE A 31 -1.95 6.95 -9.06
CA ILE A 31 -1.63 6.60 -7.67
C ILE A 31 -2.57 7.36 -6.75
N ARG A 32 -3.38 6.63 -5.98
CA ARG A 32 -4.27 7.23 -4.99
C ARG A 32 -3.60 7.27 -3.63
N ILE A 33 -3.49 8.48 -3.05
CA ILE A 33 -2.90 8.70 -1.73
C ILE A 33 -3.98 9.19 -0.77
N ALA A 34 -4.28 8.37 0.24
CA ALA A 34 -5.18 8.72 1.32
C ALA A 34 -4.42 9.53 2.38
N VAL A 35 -4.97 10.67 2.77
CA VAL A 35 -4.39 11.59 3.75
C VAL A 35 -5.43 12.03 4.78
N ALA A 36 -4.96 12.28 6.02
CA ALA A 36 -5.84 12.65 7.12
C ALA A 36 -6.43 14.07 7.02
N ASN A 37 -5.76 14.99 6.31
CA ASN A 37 -6.16 16.39 6.18
C ASN A 37 -5.48 17.09 4.99
N PRO A 38 -5.98 18.28 4.57
CA PRO A 38 -5.41 19.04 3.46
C PRO A 38 -3.96 19.50 3.67
N GLU A 39 -3.56 19.80 4.91
CA GLU A 39 -2.19 20.24 5.22
C GLU A 39 -1.19 19.12 4.88
N LYS A 40 -1.52 17.86 5.18
CA LYS A 40 -0.70 16.70 4.81
C LYS A 40 -0.64 16.49 3.31
N MET A 41 -1.72 16.76 2.61
CA MET A 41 -1.74 16.71 1.14
C MET A 41 -0.73 17.70 0.55
N GLU A 42 -0.70 18.95 1.04
CA GLU A 42 0.23 19.98 0.56
C GLU A 42 1.69 19.60 0.86
N GLU A 43 1.99 19.15 2.10
CA GLU A 43 3.33 18.71 2.50
C GLU A 43 3.84 17.55 1.62
N TYR A 44 3.00 16.55 1.34
CA TYR A 44 3.39 15.40 0.53
C TYR A 44 3.51 15.76 -0.95
N ALA A 45 2.62 16.60 -1.47
CA ALA A 45 2.68 17.06 -2.85
C ALA A 45 3.99 17.83 -3.14
N GLU A 46 4.50 18.61 -2.18
CA GLU A 46 5.76 19.35 -2.31
C GLU A 46 6.96 18.40 -2.49
N VAL A 47 7.05 17.31 -1.68
CA VAL A 47 8.19 16.39 -1.74
C VAL A 47 8.09 15.35 -2.86
N ILE A 48 6.88 15.01 -3.30
CA ILE A 48 6.65 14.10 -4.43
C ILE A 48 6.92 14.82 -5.76
N GLY A 49 6.49 16.09 -5.87
CA GLY A 49 6.57 16.85 -7.12
C GLY A 49 5.42 16.54 -8.10
N SER A 50 5.48 17.15 -9.28
CA SER A 50 4.38 17.14 -10.27
C SER A 50 4.50 16.07 -11.37
N ASP A 51 5.50 15.21 -11.31
CA ASP A 51 5.80 14.25 -12.39
C ASP A 51 4.99 12.95 -12.33
N TYR A 52 4.03 12.87 -11.40
CA TYR A 52 3.25 11.69 -11.10
C TYR A 52 1.76 11.97 -11.21
N ASP A 53 0.99 10.98 -11.70
CA ASP A 53 -0.47 11.05 -11.73
C ASP A 53 -1.02 10.64 -10.35
N ILE A 54 -1.17 11.64 -9.46
CA ILE A 54 -1.61 11.46 -8.07
C ILE A 54 -3.05 11.90 -7.90
N GLU A 55 -3.88 11.00 -7.38
CA GLU A 55 -5.22 11.27 -6.89
C GLU A 55 -5.21 11.36 -5.36
N TRP A 56 -5.51 12.54 -4.83
CA TRP A 56 -5.55 12.79 -3.39
C TRP A 56 -6.95 12.49 -2.83
N VAL A 57 -6.99 11.69 -1.76
CA VAL A 57 -8.24 11.34 -1.07
C VAL A 57 -8.11 11.70 0.40
N LEU A 58 -9.10 12.43 0.93
CA LEU A 58 -9.18 12.70 2.36
C LEU A 58 -9.90 11.53 3.05
N ASP A 59 -9.28 10.96 4.09
CA ASP A 59 -9.94 9.96 4.93
C ASP A 59 -11.20 10.55 5.57
N SER A 60 -12.35 9.90 5.40
CA SER A 60 -13.62 10.39 5.96
C SER A 60 -13.68 10.29 7.48
N ILE A 61 -12.93 9.35 8.06
CA ILE A 61 -12.84 9.10 9.50
C ILE A 61 -11.39 9.33 9.95
N GLN A 62 -11.17 10.39 10.71
CA GLN A 62 -9.85 10.63 11.32
C GLN A 62 -9.48 9.47 12.26
N HIS A 63 -8.26 8.95 12.10
CA HIS A 63 -7.73 7.82 12.87
C HIS A 63 -8.41 6.46 12.60
N ALA A 64 -9.16 6.31 11.51
CA ALA A 64 -9.51 5.00 11.00
C ALA A 64 -8.23 4.19 10.71
N GLY A 65 -8.29 2.90 10.92
CA GLY A 65 -7.18 2.01 10.59
C GLY A 65 -7.01 1.86 9.07
N PRO A 66 -5.90 1.24 8.61
CA PRO A 66 -5.68 1.04 7.19
C PRO A 66 -6.79 0.21 6.51
N VAL A 67 -7.45 -0.67 7.24
CA VAL A 67 -8.57 -1.48 6.73
C VAL A 67 -9.78 -0.61 6.40
N ASP A 68 -10.13 0.34 7.26
CA ASP A 68 -11.25 1.26 7.02
C ASP A 68 -11.00 2.11 5.78
N SER A 69 -9.79 2.64 5.62
CA SER A 69 -9.39 3.39 4.43
C SER A 69 -9.44 2.52 3.16
N ILE A 70 -9.01 1.26 3.22
CA ILE A 70 -9.12 0.31 2.11
C ILE A 70 -10.59 0.10 1.74
N ILE A 71 -11.46 -0.20 2.71
CA ILE A 71 -12.90 -0.43 2.48
C ILE A 71 -13.55 0.80 1.85
N GLU A 72 -13.26 2.00 2.37
CA GLU A 72 -13.80 3.25 1.85
C GLU A 72 -13.40 3.45 0.38
N ASN A 73 -12.12 3.29 0.07
CA ASN A 73 -11.61 3.44 -1.28
C ASN A 73 -12.15 2.35 -2.24
N LEU A 74 -12.31 1.11 -1.79
CA LEU A 74 -12.87 0.04 -2.62
C LEU A 74 -14.36 0.24 -2.96
N LYS A 75 -15.09 1.07 -2.20
CA LYS A 75 -16.49 1.46 -2.53
C LYS A 75 -16.56 2.53 -3.61
N ASP A 76 -15.47 3.21 -3.90
CA ASP A 76 -15.40 4.14 -5.02
C ASP A 76 -15.54 3.38 -6.35
N PRO A 77 -16.43 3.81 -7.28
CA PRO A 77 -16.67 3.12 -8.55
C PRO A 77 -15.41 2.96 -9.43
N PHE A 78 -14.48 3.90 -9.36
CA PHE A 78 -13.22 3.79 -10.09
C PHE A 78 -12.37 2.63 -9.57
N CYS A 79 -12.14 2.55 -8.26
CA CYS A 79 -11.41 1.46 -7.64
C CYS A 79 -12.13 0.11 -7.78
N PHE A 80 -13.43 0.10 -7.52
CA PHE A 80 -14.25 -1.13 -7.59
C PHE A 80 -14.22 -1.80 -8.97
N ASN A 81 -14.10 -1.02 -10.06
CA ASN A 81 -14.13 -1.55 -11.42
C ASN A 81 -12.74 -1.94 -11.96
N GLN A 82 -11.67 -1.75 -11.21
CA GLN A 82 -10.35 -2.26 -11.59
C GLN A 82 -10.29 -3.79 -11.50
N ASP A 83 -9.48 -4.43 -12.35
CA ASP A 83 -9.21 -5.87 -12.25
C ASP A 83 -8.34 -6.20 -11.03
N THR A 84 -7.34 -5.36 -10.80
CA THR A 84 -6.45 -5.43 -9.62
C THR A 84 -6.10 -4.04 -9.13
N ILE A 85 -5.77 -3.91 -7.83
CA ILE A 85 -5.22 -2.71 -7.20
C ILE A 85 -3.99 -3.10 -6.40
N GLN A 86 -2.89 -2.36 -6.59
CA GLN A 86 -1.69 -2.48 -5.77
C GLN A 86 -1.85 -1.65 -4.50
N LEU A 87 -1.83 -2.29 -3.33
CA LEU A 87 -1.69 -1.60 -2.05
C LEU A 87 -0.22 -1.22 -1.83
N ALA A 88 0.01 -0.07 -1.21
CA ALA A 88 1.35 0.38 -0.84
C ALA A 88 1.32 1.15 0.48
N THR A 89 2.45 1.13 1.20
CA THR A 89 2.64 1.86 2.45
C THR A 89 3.99 2.58 2.44
N VAL A 90 4.06 3.75 3.05
CA VAL A 90 5.30 4.52 3.19
C VAL A 90 6.31 3.84 4.12
N ASP A 91 5.85 2.92 4.98
CA ASP A 91 6.71 2.25 5.97
C ASP A 91 7.74 1.28 5.34
N VAL A 92 7.64 1.00 4.03
CA VAL A 92 8.54 0.10 3.30
C VAL A 92 9.23 0.84 2.13
N PRO A 93 10.17 1.75 2.43
CA PRO A 93 10.75 2.65 1.42
C PRO A 93 11.75 2.00 0.45
N TRP A 94 12.13 0.74 0.68
CA TRP A 94 13.03 -0.01 -0.22
C TRP A 94 12.29 -0.90 -1.21
N ILE A 95 10.96 -0.85 -1.22
CA ILE A 95 10.15 -1.57 -2.21
C ILE A 95 10.55 -1.16 -3.62
N THR A 96 10.55 -2.11 -4.54
CA THR A 96 10.95 -1.86 -5.93
C THR A 96 9.84 -2.20 -6.92
N ALA A 97 9.93 -1.65 -8.12
CA ALA A 97 9.00 -1.92 -9.20
C ALA A 97 8.94 -3.41 -9.57
N GLU A 98 10.07 -4.11 -9.47
CA GLU A 98 10.15 -5.54 -9.76
C GLU A 98 9.29 -6.38 -8.81
N VAL A 99 9.19 -5.98 -7.52
CA VAL A 99 8.30 -6.65 -6.57
C VAL A 99 6.85 -6.46 -6.98
N PHE A 100 6.43 -5.26 -7.32
CA PHE A 100 5.06 -4.98 -7.77
C PHE A 100 4.72 -5.72 -9.07
N SER A 101 5.63 -5.75 -10.04
CA SER A 101 5.47 -6.51 -11.27
C SER A 101 5.41 -8.03 -11.02
N SER A 102 6.18 -8.53 -10.04
CA SER A 102 6.16 -9.95 -9.67
C SER A 102 4.85 -10.35 -9.03
N LEU A 103 4.24 -9.49 -8.20
CA LEU A 103 2.90 -9.72 -7.64
C LEU A 103 1.85 -9.87 -8.75
N GLU A 104 1.87 -8.98 -9.76
CA GLU A 104 0.95 -9.06 -10.89
C GLU A 104 1.11 -10.32 -11.72
N ASN A 105 2.35 -10.72 -11.98
CA ASN A 105 2.64 -11.92 -12.76
C ASN A 105 2.32 -13.22 -12.00
N SER A 106 2.16 -13.16 -10.67
CA SER A 106 2.01 -14.32 -9.81
C SER A 106 0.59 -14.51 -9.25
N ILE A 107 -0.26 -13.48 -9.29
CA ILE A 107 -1.64 -13.58 -8.77
C ILE A 107 -2.45 -14.54 -9.63
N SER A 108 -3.04 -15.57 -9.00
CA SER A 108 -3.91 -16.52 -9.69
C SER A 108 -5.28 -15.92 -9.99
N ILE A 109 -5.99 -16.47 -10.98
CA ILE A 109 -7.31 -15.97 -11.39
C ILE A 109 -8.36 -16.01 -10.27
N ASN A 110 -8.22 -16.96 -9.35
CA ASN A 110 -9.15 -17.15 -8.25
C ASN A 110 -8.72 -16.44 -6.96
N ASP A 111 -7.51 -15.86 -6.90
CA ASP A 111 -7.04 -15.18 -5.70
C ASP A 111 -7.78 -13.86 -5.52
N GLU A 112 -8.21 -13.58 -4.29
CA GLU A 112 -8.69 -12.27 -3.87
C GLU A 112 -7.51 -11.34 -3.59
N VAL A 113 -6.39 -11.93 -3.16
CA VAL A 113 -5.18 -11.21 -2.78
C VAL A 113 -3.92 -12.06 -3.01
N ILE A 114 -2.82 -11.43 -3.39
CA ILE A 114 -1.47 -12.00 -3.29
C ILE A 114 -0.63 -11.14 -2.36
N ILE A 115 0.01 -11.77 -1.37
CA ILE A 115 0.68 -11.10 -0.25
C ILE A 115 2.18 -11.32 -0.36
N PRO A 116 3.02 -10.25 -0.40
CA PRO A 116 4.46 -10.42 -0.30
C PRO A 116 4.86 -10.80 1.12
N THR A 117 5.86 -11.69 1.23
CA THR A 117 6.40 -12.18 2.50
C THR A 117 7.89 -12.50 2.36
N ASP A 118 8.64 -12.37 3.46
CA ASP A 118 10.02 -12.88 3.53
C ASP A 118 10.10 -14.34 4.02
N GLY A 119 8.93 -14.97 4.23
CA GLY A 119 8.80 -16.33 4.75
C GLY A 119 8.51 -16.37 6.26
N GLU A 120 8.73 -15.27 7.00
CA GLU A 120 8.42 -15.13 8.42
C GLU A 120 7.27 -14.13 8.65
N PHE A 121 7.30 -13.00 7.93
CA PHE A 121 6.34 -11.90 8.09
C PHE A 121 5.61 -11.60 6.78
N LEU A 122 4.30 -11.42 6.88
CA LEU A 122 3.46 -10.97 5.79
C LEU A 122 3.46 -9.43 5.71
N GLN A 123 3.39 -8.90 4.48
CA GLN A 123 3.27 -7.46 4.23
C GLN A 123 1.92 -7.13 3.57
N PRO A 124 0.80 -7.17 4.31
CA PRO A 124 -0.54 -7.05 3.74
C PRO A 124 -0.79 -5.70 3.06
N LEU A 125 -0.14 -4.62 3.53
CA LEU A 125 -0.24 -3.28 2.91
C LEU A 125 0.65 -3.11 1.66
N LEU A 126 1.33 -4.18 1.20
CA LEU A 126 2.02 -4.25 -0.09
C LEU A 126 1.37 -5.25 -1.05
N SER A 127 0.20 -5.78 -0.69
CA SER A 127 -0.49 -6.81 -1.48
C SER A 127 -1.06 -6.26 -2.78
N LEU A 128 -1.17 -7.11 -3.78
CA LEU A 128 -2.03 -6.87 -4.95
C LEU A 128 -3.37 -7.54 -4.68
N ILE A 129 -4.46 -6.80 -4.85
CA ILE A 129 -5.82 -7.23 -4.50
C ILE A 129 -6.74 -7.22 -5.73
N ARG A 130 -7.81 -8.04 -5.68
CA ARG A 130 -8.95 -7.94 -6.61
C ARG A 130 -10.11 -7.25 -5.91
N PRO A 131 -10.42 -5.98 -6.25
CA PRO A 131 -11.36 -5.13 -5.53
C PRO A 131 -12.73 -5.78 -5.28
N LYS A 132 -13.33 -6.34 -6.35
CA LYS A 132 -14.68 -6.92 -6.30
C LYS A 132 -14.78 -8.13 -5.38
N LEU A 133 -13.75 -8.98 -5.37
CA LEU A 133 -13.72 -10.17 -4.53
C LEU A 133 -13.43 -9.78 -3.09
N LEU A 134 -12.39 -8.97 -2.87
CA LEU A 134 -11.96 -8.56 -1.54
C LEU A 134 -13.02 -7.76 -0.79
N LEU A 135 -13.76 -6.84 -1.47
CA LEU A 135 -14.79 -6.03 -0.80
C LEU A 135 -15.88 -6.92 -0.16
N ASN A 136 -16.30 -7.98 -0.86
CA ASN A 136 -17.29 -8.92 -0.31
C ASN A 136 -16.78 -9.60 0.98
N SER A 137 -15.48 -9.93 1.02
CA SER A 137 -14.87 -10.55 2.20
C SER A 137 -14.69 -9.55 3.34
N LEU A 138 -14.36 -8.29 3.02
CA LEU A 138 -14.23 -7.20 3.99
C LEU A 138 -15.57 -6.75 4.61
N GLU A 139 -16.70 -6.95 3.95
CA GLU A 139 -18.03 -6.64 4.53
C GLU A 139 -18.32 -7.43 5.82
N ASN A 140 -17.64 -8.56 6.01
CA ASN A 140 -17.77 -9.41 7.20
C ASN A 140 -16.56 -9.27 8.16
N TRP A 141 -15.71 -8.26 7.95
CA TRP A 141 -14.56 -8.03 8.80
C TRP A 141 -14.99 -7.63 10.22
N ASP A 142 -14.44 -8.30 11.23
CA ASP A 142 -14.80 -8.16 12.65
C ASP A 142 -13.74 -7.39 13.48
N GLY A 143 -12.78 -6.73 12.81
CA GLY A 143 -11.73 -5.94 13.47
C GLY A 143 -10.44 -6.70 13.72
N GLU A 144 -10.28 -7.90 13.19
CA GLU A 144 -9.04 -8.66 13.25
C GLU A 144 -7.91 -7.99 12.46
N PRO A 145 -6.64 -8.28 12.74
CA PRO A 145 -5.51 -7.78 11.96
C PRO A 145 -5.61 -8.15 10.48
N LEU A 146 -5.29 -7.21 9.58
CA LEU A 146 -5.43 -7.39 8.13
C LEU A 146 -4.73 -8.65 7.60
N HIS A 147 -3.56 -9.00 8.16
CA HIS A 147 -2.84 -10.21 7.76
C HIS A 147 -3.58 -11.51 8.13
N GLU A 148 -4.30 -11.53 9.27
CA GLU A 148 -5.11 -12.67 9.67
C GLU A 148 -6.34 -12.82 8.76
N MET A 149 -6.98 -11.70 8.44
CA MET A 149 -8.10 -11.65 7.52
C MET A 149 -7.67 -12.15 6.12
N PHE A 150 -6.55 -11.70 5.58
CA PHE A 150 -6.06 -12.11 4.27
C PHE A 150 -5.72 -13.61 4.21
N LEU A 151 -5.31 -14.21 5.31
CA LEU A 151 -5.06 -15.68 5.37
C LEU A 151 -6.37 -16.51 5.41
N LYS A 152 -7.52 -15.91 5.69
CA LYS A 152 -8.82 -16.62 5.72
C LYS A 152 -9.52 -16.64 4.36
N ILE A 153 -9.13 -15.75 3.45
CA ILE A 153 -9.70 -15.66 2.09
C ILE A 153 -8.81 -16.36 1.07
N THR A 154 -9.25 -16.43 -0.18
CA THR A 154 -8.44 -17.07 -1.24
C THR A 154 -7.22 -16.21 -1.55
N HIS A 155 -6.03 -16.74 -1.28
CA HIS A 155 -4.79 -15.99 -1.40
C HIS A 155 -3.64 -16.81 -1.95
N SER A 156 -2.65 -16.11 -2.49
CA SER A 156 -1.30 -16.62 -2.78
C SER A 156 -0.26 -15.83 -2.00
N LEU A 157 0.92 -16.40 -1.81
CA LEU A 157 2.08 -15.75 -1.19
C LEU A 157 3.21 -15.61 -2.19
N LEU A 158 3.86 -14.44 -2.22
CA LEU A 158 5.07 -14.19 -3.00
C LEU A 158 6.27 -14.04 -2.04
N ILE A 159 7.25 -14.92 -2.15
CA ILE A 159 8.50 -14.80 -1.37
C ILE A 159 9.35 -13.69 -1.99
N VAL A 160 9.75 -12.73 -1.16
CA VAL A 160 10.52 -11.53 -1.53
C VAL A 160 11.72 -11.40 -0.59
N ASP A 161 12.82 -10.81 -1.09
CA ASP A 161 13.97 -10.47 -0.23
C ASP A 161 13.52 -9.55 0.92
N LYS A 162 13.82 -9.96 2.16
CA LYS A 162 13.45 -9.24 3.38
C LYS A 162 13.91 -7.78 3.40
N ASN A 163 15.02 -7.46 2.74
CA ASN A 163 15.54 -6.09 2.69
C ASN A 163 14.65 -5.17 1.87
N LEU A 164 13.94 -5.69 0.86
CA LEU A 164 13.02 -4.92 0.01
C LEU A 164 11.69 -4.63 0.68
N ILE A 165 11.30 -5.46 1.67
CA ILE A 165 10.02 -5.34 2.38
C ILE A 165 10.20 -5.05 3.88
N LYS A 166 11.38 -4.59 4.29
CA LYS A 166 11.69 -4.20 5.68
C LYS A 166 10.90 -2.95 6.07
N ASN A 167 10.14 -3.03 7.18
CA ASN A 167 9.42 -1.88 7.75
C ASN A 167 10.35 -0.95 8.52
N ILE A 168 10.17 0.35 8.32
CA ILE A 168 10.76 1.42 9.14
C ILE A 168 9.75 1.87 10.19
N ASN A 169 9.97 1.48 11.43
CA ASN A 169 9.13 1.90 12.56
C ASN A 169 9.80 2.93 13.46
N LYS A 170 11.12 2.99 13.46
CA LYS A 170 11.95 3.88 14.30
C LYS A 170 13.15 4.35 13.48
N GLU A 171 13.73 5.49 13.84
CA GLU A 171 14.96 6.01 13.22
C GLU A 171 16.10 4.99 13.16
N LYS A 172 16.26 4.17 14.21
CA LYS A 172 17.26 3.09 14.25
C LYS A 172 17.07 2.00 13.20
N ASP A 173 15.89 1.90 12.57
CA ASP A 173 15.60 0.92 11.53
C ASP A 173 16.15 1.39 10.17
N LEU A 174 16.66 2.63 10.10
CA LEU A 174 17.33 3.22 8.94
C LEU A 174 18.83 2.84 8.84
N GLU A 175 19.42 2.34 9.94
CA GLU A 175 20.77 1.82 10.02
C GLU A 175 20.79 0.34 9.56
#